data_03dff122bd0f3b6cdca84210f64907bc
#
_entry.id   03dff122bd0f3b6cdca84210f64907bc
#
_cell.length_a   1.000
_cell.length_b   1.000
_cell.length_c   1.000
_cell.angle_alpha   90.00
_cell.angle_beta   90.00
_cell.angle_gamma   90.00
#
_symmetry.space_group_name_H-M   'P 1'
#
loop_
_entity.id
_entity.type
_entity.pdbx_description
1 polymer ?
#
loop_
_entity_poly.entity_id
_entity_poly.type
_entity_poly.pdbx_seq_one_letter_code
_entity_poly.pdbx_strand_id
1 'polypeptide(L)'
;MKILKQSDFPTPPVAEIIPDTFTNFGQQRIDNYFWLKDKSNPKVIEYLKAENAYTDSVTASTKALQQVIFDEIVGRMKEDDESYPSFEDGYYYYSRTEKGKQYRTYCRRKGSMEAPEEVIFDVNAMAEGKPAFIFSGYSISPDNAKAVYFYNETGSYAEFKMKIKDLASGEDIGFSMDGVASAAWANDNKTLFYSLIDKTLRSSAIYRQTLDAPAGELIYKETDVRFSAYVSGSKTKQYIFITSASSTTSEERYISADRPTDRFKVFLPRVQDVEYSVYPHKEKFFVRYKDKENLNGLIYEMPLTGYEDRAAWKPFMPHDKNVRIEGIDILKDYVLLELRKNGLTEIQVKPVSGAGETETIAFPEPVYSAWLSGNPEYDAAAFRYSYTSLNRPTTLYEYNIGTKETKKLKEQEIPSGFNPGDYTVERLWATAPDGVQVPMAIVYKNGLKKNGGNPAL
;
A
#
# COMPACT_ATOMS: atom_id res chain seq x y z
N MET A 1 30.63 28.03 -3.96
CA MET A 1 30.11 27.33 -2.76
C MET A 1 31.31 27.07 -1.85
N LYS A 2 31.33 27.65 -0.62
CA LYS A 2 32.43 27.43 0.32
C LYS A 2 32.25 26.04 0.90
N ILE A 3 33.20 25.15 0.72
CA ILE A 3 33.19 23.84 1.37
C ILE A 3 33.42 24.10 2.86
N LEU A 4 32.40 23.92 3.68
CA LEU A 4 32.49 24.03 5.13
C LEU A 4 33.37 22.89 5.66
N LYS A 5 34.31 23.21 6.56
CA LYS A 5 35.14 22.22 7.22
C LYS A 5 34.45 21.78 8.51
N GLN A 6 34.76 20.60 9.00
CA GLN A 6 34.21 20.08 10.26
C GLN A 6 34.51 21.02 11.48
N SER A 7 35.58 21.77 11.41
CA SER A 7 35.94 22.80 12.42
C SER A 7 34.99 24.01 12.45
N ASP A 8 34.17 24.18 11.42
CA ASP A 8 33.23 25.31 11.30
C ASP A 8 31.87 25.00 12.01
N PHE A 9 31.73 23.81 12.57
CA PHE A 9 30.51 23.34 13.23
C PHE A 9 30.74 23.16 14.74
N PRO A 10 29.70 23.27 15.58
CA PRO A 10 29.78 22.91 16.99
C PRO A 10 30.16 21.43 17.15
N THR A 11 30.64 21.07 18.32
CA THR A 11 30.93 19.67 18.64
C THR A 11 29.61 18.89 18.73
N PRO A 12 29.50 17.73 18.10
CA PRO A 12 28.29 16.90 18.20
C PRO A 12 28.10 16.39 19.63
N PRO A 13 26.85 16.20 20.08
CA PRO A 13 26.59 15.58 21.36
C PRO A 13 27.18 14.16 21.42
N VAL A 14 27.56 13.73 22.60
CA VAL A 14 28.05 12.35 22.80
C VAL A 14 27.17 11.67 23.85
N ALA A 15 26.60 10.53 23.48
CA ALA A 15 25.79 9.74 24.39
C ALA A 15 26.64 9.19 25.52
N GLU A 16 26.10 9.20 26.76
CA GLU A 16 26.73 8.63 27.92
C GLU A 16 26.96 7.12 27.76
N ILE A 17 28.15 6.65 28.09
CA ILE A 17 28.45 5.21 28.09
C ILE A 17 27.91 4.61 29.38
N ILE A 18 26.84 3.82 29.28
CA ILE A 18 26.23 3.08 30.38
C ILE A 18 26.19 1.60 29.96
N PRO A 19 27.21 0.79 30.36
CA PRO A 19 27.30 -0.59 29.91
C PRO A 19 26.15 -1.43 30.45
N ASP A 20 25.51 -2.17 29.57
CA ASP A 20 24.56 -3.26 29.86
C ASP A 20 25.11 -4.58 29.28
N THR A 21 25.05 -5.66 30.06
CA THR A 21 25.65 -6.95 29.68
C THR A 21 24.60 -7.98 29.40
N PHE A 22 24.59 -8.51 28.18
CA PHE A 22 23.72 -9.58 27.74
C PHE A 22 24.49 -10.88 27.55
N THR A 23 23.93 -11.97 28.07
CA THR A 23 24.49 -13.32 27.86
C THR A 23 23.57 -14.12 26.97
N ASN A 24 24.02 -14.43 25.75
CA ASN A 24 23.29 -15.23 24.77
C ASN A 24 24.19 -16.37 24.31
N PHE A 25 23.68 -17.58 24.31
CA PHE A 25 24.43 -18.79 23.86
C PHE A 25 25.81 -18.97 24.53
N GLY A 26 25.93 -18.58 25.81
CA GLY A 26 27.19 -18.65 26.55
C GLY A 26 28.20 -17.54 26.22
N GLN A 27 27.86 -16.61 25.35
CA GLN A 27 28.71 -15.44 25.03
C GLN A 27 28.16 -14.17 25.68
N GLN A 28 29.05 -13.35 26.19
CA GLN A 28 28.72 -12.04 26.74
C GLN A 28 28.87 -10.95 25.66
N ARG A 29 27.85 -10.11 25.55
CA ARG A 29 27.87 -8.89 24.75
C ARG A 29 27.62 -7.70 25.64
N ILE A 30 28.48 -6.70 25.59
CA ILE A 30 28.31 -5.43 26.29
C ILE A 30 27.73 -4.42 25.29
N ASP A 31 26.62 -3.79 25.67
CA ASP A 31 26.01 -2.69 24.92
C ASP A 31 26.03 -1.42 25.77
N ASN A 32 26.83 -0.46 25.35
CA ASN A 32 27.03 0.78 26.08
C ASN A 32 25.87 1.77 25.97
N TYR A 33 24.98 1.52 25.03
CA TYR A 33 23.92 2.45 24.63
C TYR A 33 22.52 1.85 24.69
N PHE A 34 22.36 0.67 25.29
CA PHE A 34 21.06 0.00 25.41
C PHE A 34 20.02 0.85 26.16
N TRP A 35 20.45 1.73 27.07
CA TRP A 35 19.58 2.65 27.78
C TRP A 35 18.84 3.65 26.88
N LEU A 36 19.36 3.95 25.68
CA LEU A 36 18.72 4.86 24.71
C LEU A 36 17.36 4.36 24.21
N LYS A 37 17.04 3.09 24.35
CA LYS A 37 15.73 2.53 23.98
C LYS A 37 14.59 2.93 24.93
N ASP A 38 14.91 3.38 26.15
CA ASP A 38 13.92 3.76 27.15
C ASP A 38 13.37 5.16 26.86
N LYS A 39 12.23 5.22 26.18
CA LYS A 39 11.57 6.47 25.79
C LYS A 39 11.11 7.33 26.97
N SER A 40 10.98 6.74 28.17
CA SER A 40 10.57 7.44 29.40
C SER A 40 11.72 8.03 30.17
N ASN A 41 12.95 7.66 29.86
CA ASN A 41 14.15 8.11 30.56
C ASN A 41 14.44 9.59 30.19
N PRO A 42 14.48 10.53 31.20
CA PRO A 42 14.78 11.94 30.94
C PRO A 42 16.11 12.17 30.23
N LYS A 43 17.15 11.38 30.52
CA LYS A 43 18.45 11.48 29.85
C LYS A 43 18.38 11.20 28.37
N VAL A 44 17.49 10.28 27.93
CA VAL A 44 17.26 10.01 26.51
C VAL A 44 16.67 11.26 25.86
N ILE A 45 15.66 11.87 26.49
CA ILE A 45 15.02 13.07 25.97
C ILE A 45 15.99 14.24 25.88
N GLU A 46 16.85 14.43 26.91
CA GLU A 46 17.88 15.47 26.91
C GLU A 46 18.90 15.24 25.78
N TYR A 47 19.35 14.00 25.59
CA TYR A 47 20.27 13.66 24.51
C TYR A 47 19.67 13.94 23.14
N LEU A 48 18.42 13.51 22.89
CA LEU A 48 17.72 13.77 21.62
C LEU A 48 17.51 15.27 21.35
N LYS A 49 17.22 16.07 22.41
CA LYS A 49 17.13 17.53 22.27
C LYS A 49 18.51 18.15 21.93
N ALA A 50 19.60 17.64 22.50
CA ALA A 50 20.93 18.10 22.16
C ALA A 50 21.30 17.76 20.70
N GLU A 51 20.96 16.56 20.21
CA GLU A 51 21.15 16.17 18.81
C GLU A 51 20.35 17.06 17.84
N ASN A 52 19.09 17.38 18.18
CA ASN A 52 18.28 18.30 17.38
C ASN A 52 18.90 19.71 17.36
N ALA A 53 19.34 20.24 18.50
CA ALA A 53 19.99 21.54 18.56
C ALA A 53 21.31 21.58 17.77
N TYR A 54 22.08 20.50 17.80
CA TYR A 54 23.27 20.35 16.97
C TYR A 54 22.89 20.38 15.47
N THR A 55 21.90 19.60 15.05
CA THR A 55 21.40 19.57 13.68
C THR A 55 20.93 20.95 13.22
N ASP A 56 20.16 21.65 14.05
CA ASP A 56 19.69 23.02 13.75
C ASP A 56 20.85 23.98 13.55
N SER A 57 21.91 23.86 14.35
CA SER A 57 23.09 24.68 14.25
C SER A 57 23.89 24.40 12.96
N VAL A 58 24.11 23.12 12.65
CA VAL A 58 24.84 22.70 11.44
C VAL A 58 24.09 23.10 10.16
N THR A 59 22.76 22.97 10.17
CA THR A 59 21.92 23.27 9.01
C THR A 59 21.49 24.74 8.93
N ALA A 60 21.82 25.58 9.91
CA ALA A 60 21.38 26.99 9.97
C ALA A 60 21.68 27.78 8.70
N SER A 61 22.85 27.55 8.10
CA SER A 61 23.28 28.22 6.86
C SER A 61 22.45 27.83 5.62
N THR A 62 21.69 26.74 5.69
CA THR A 62 20.85 26.24 4.58
C THR A 62 19.38 26.65 4.69
N LYS A 63 18.96 27.31 5.77
CA LYS A 63 17.55 27.66 6.01
C LYS A 63 16.91 28.46 4.87
N ALA A 64 17.64 29.42 4.30
CA ALA A 64 17.14 30.19 3.15
C ALA A 64 16.91 29.31 1.92
N LEU A 65 17.83 28.37 1.65
CA LEU A 65 17.66 27.39 0.56
C LEU A 65 16.52 26.41 0.84
N GLN A 66 16.38 25.95 2.09
CA GLN A 66 15.26 25.10 2.49
C GLN A 66 13.91 25.77 2.23
N GLN A 67 13.79 27.08 2.55
CA GLN A 67 12.57 27.83 2.28
C GLN A 67 12.29 27.94 0.77
N VAL A 68 13.30 28.24 -0.04
CA VAL A 68 13.15 28.30 -1.52
C VAL A 68 12.66 26.95 -2.06
N ILE A 69 13.29 25.85 -1.62
CA ILE A 69 12.89 24.50 -2.04
C ILE A 69 11.46 24.17 -1.58
N PHE A 70 11.12 24.53 -0.34
CA PHE A 70 9.77 24.34 0.20
C PHE A 70 8.72 25.09 -0.65
N ASP A 71 8.95 26.37 -0.91
CA ASP A 71 8.04 27.22 -1.68
C ASP A 71 7.89 26.71 -3.12
N GLU A 72 8.97 26.22 -3.75
CA GLU A 72 8.91 25.58 -5.06
C GLU A 72 8.08 24.29 -5.05
N ILE A 73 8.26 23.44 -4.04
CA ILE A 73 7.51 22.17 -3.90
C ILE A 73 6.02 22.48 -3.73
N VAL A 74 5.68 23.37 -2.78
CA VAL A 74 4.28 23.76 -2.50
C VAL A 74 3.65 24.44 -3.73
N GLY A 75 4.39 25.31 -4.42
CA GLY A 75 3.90 25.97 -5.64
C GLY A 75 3.59 25.01 -6.81
N ARG A 76 4.09 23.77 -6.75
CA ARG A 76 3.78 22.72 -7.73
C ARG A 76 2.59 21.85 -7.30
N MET A 77 2.09 21.98 -6.08
CA MET A 77 0.97 21.20 -5.56
C MET A 77 -0.35 21.94 -5.80
N LYS A 78 -1.33 21.25 -6.34
CA LYS A 78 -2.71 21.73 -6.38
C LYS A 78 -3.35 21.40 -5.04
N GLU A 79 -3.56 22.42 -4.21
CA GLU A 79 -4.12 22.27 -2.87
C GLU A 79 -5.62 21.95 -2.91
N ASP A 80 -6.39 22.64 -3.77
CA ASP A 80 -7.81 22.36 -4.01
C ASP A 80 -7.94 21.31 -5.10
N ASP A 81 -8.04 20.04 -4.71
CA ASP A 81 -8.08 18.93 -5.65
C ASP A 81 -9.06 17.85 -5.21
N GLU A 82 -9.62 17.13 -6.18
CA GLU A 82 -10.55 16.03 -5.99
C GLU A 82 -10.00 14.77 -6.66
N SER A 83 -10.06 13.61 -5.98
CA SER A 83 -9.72 12.34 -6.62
C SER A 83 -10.73 11.99 -7.71
N TYR A 84 -10.31 11.28 -8.75
CA TYR A 84 -11.27 10.77 -9.73
C TYR A 84 -12.20 9.74 -9.04
N PRO A 85 -13.54 9.84 -9.19
CA PRO A 85 -14.49 9.00 -8.50
C PRO A 85 -14.33 7.52 -8.87
N SER A 86 -14.37 6.64 -7.86
CA SER A 86 -14.39 5.18 -8.04
C SER A 86 -15.79 4.66 -7.77
N PHE A 87 -16.34 3.90 -8.72
CA PHE A 87 -17.65 3.27 -8.57
C PHE A 87 -17.52 1.94 -7.85
N GLU A 88 -18.31 1.75 -6.78
CA GLU A 88 -18.40 0.50 -6.04
C GLU A 88 -19.78 0.38 -5.39
N ASP A 89 -20.43 -0.77 -5.58
CA ASP A 89 -21.72 -1.10 -4.94
C ASP A 89 -22.80 -0.02 -5.07
N GLY A 90 -22.90 0.59 -6.25
CA GLY A 90 -23.92 1.60 -6.54
C GLY A 90 -23.59 3.01 -6.06
N TYR A 91 -22.37 3.26 -5.54
CA TYR A 91 -21.90 4.57 -5.14
C TYR A 91 -20.62 4.97 -5.86
N TYR A 92 -20.45 6.27 -6.07
CA TYR A 92 -19.20 6.89 -6.48
C TYR A 92 -18.46 7.42 -5.27
N TYR A 93 -17.32 6.85 -4.95
CA TYR A 93 -16.46 7.25 -3.83
C TYR A 93 -15.32 8.14 -4.32
N TYR A 94 -15.08 9.25 -3.62
CA TYR A 94 -14.00 10.17 -3.92
C TYR A 94 -13.55 10.92 -2.66
N SER A 95 -12.43 11.62 -2.77
CA SER A 95 -11.93 12.48 -1.70
C SER A 95 -11.51 13.82 -2.28
N ARG A 96 -11.67 14.89 -1.52
CA ARG A 96 -11.24 16.22 -1.88
C ARG A 96 -10.31 16.82 -0.83
N THR A 97 -9.43 17.70 -1.29
CA THR A 97 -8.61 18.57 -0.45
C THR A 97 -9.07 20.00 -0.64
N GLU A 98 -8.86 20.84 0.37
CA GLU A 98 -9.21 22.26 0.35
C GLU A 98 -7.96 23.07 0.71
N LYS A 99 -7.77 24.22 0.04
CA LYS A 99 -6.64 25.09 0.29
C LYS A 99 -6.51 25.49 1.76
N GLY A 100 -5.31 25.34 2.30
CA GLY A 100 -5.03 25.63 3.70
C GLY A 100 -5.53 24.57 4.70
N LYS A 101 -6.13 23.48 4.23
CA LYS A 101 -6.51 22.31 5.04
C LYS A 101 -5.41 21.24 4.95
N GLN A 102 -5.20 20.53 6.05
CA GLN A 102 -4.15 19.51 6.14
C GLN A 102 -4.62 18.13 5.67
N TYR A 103 -5.91 17.83 5.80
CA TYR A 103 -6.47 16.52 5.58
C TYR A 103 -7.51 16.50 4.47
N ARG A 104 -7.85 15.30 4.00
CA ARG A 104 -8.90 15.08 3.00
C ARG A 104 -10.28 15.01 3.64
N THR A 105 -11.30 15.38 2.87
CA THR A 105 -12.70 15.03 3.12
C THR A 105 -13.06 13.86 2.20
N TYR A 106 -13.58 12.78 2.77
CA TYR A 106 -14.02 11.60 2.03
C TYR A 106 -15.51 11.66 1.79
N CYS A 107 -15.92 11.48 0.55
CA CYS A 107 -17.29 11.68 0.09
C CYS A 107 -17.76 10.49 -0.75
N ARG A 108 -19.09 10.37 -0.89
CA ARG A 108 -19.72 9.48 -1.86
C ARG A 108 -20.98 10.09 -2.45
N ARG A 109 -21.40 9.56 -3.62
CA ARG A 109 -22.67 9.92 -4.27
C ARG A 109 -23.35 8.64 -4.76
N LYS A 110 -24.67 8.54 -4.60
CA LYS A 110 -25.42 7.34 -4.94
C LYS A 110 -25.82 7.34 -6.42
N GLY A 111 -25.47 6.32 -7.16
CA GLY A 111 -25.91 6.03 -8.54
C GLY A 111 -25.34 6.96 -9.60
N SER A 112 -25.09 8.22 -9.31
CA SER A 112 -24.55 9.18 -10.29
C SER A 112 -23.76 10.30 -9.60
N MET A 113 -22.85 10.95 -10.33
CA MET A 113 -22.08 12.10 -9.83
C MET A 113 -22.90 13.39 -9.69
N GLU A 114 -24.09 13.44 -10.24
CA GLU A 114 -25.06 14.53 -10.07
C GLU A 114 -25.92 14.35 -8.82
N ALA A 115 -25.90 13.18 -8.18
CA ALA A 115 -26.61 12.94 -6.93
C ALA A 115 -26.04 13.80 -5.78
N PRO A 116 -26.83 14.08 -4.73
CA PRO A 116 -26.33 14.79 -3.55
C PRO A 116 -25.08 14.16 -2.96
N GLU A 117 -24.13 15.01 -2.57
CA GLU A 117 -22.91 14.57 -1.87
C GLU A 117 -23.24 14.11 -0.45
N GLU A 118 -22.73 12.94 -0.08
CA GLU A 118 -22.68 12.44 1.28
C GLU A 118 -21.24 12.51 1.77
N VAL A 119 -20.96 13.30 2.80
CA VAL A 119 -19.66 13.34 3.48
C VAL A 119 -19.56 12.14 4.42
N ILE A 120 -18.64 11.23 4.15
CA ILE A 120 -18.38 10.05 4.99
C ILE A 120 -17.50 10.46 6.17
N PHE A 121 -16.36 11.11 5.88
CA PHE A 121 -15.40 11.59 6.88
C PHE A 121 -14.83 12.96 6.50
N ASP A 122 -15.06 13.96 7.35
CA ASP A 122 -14.28 15.20 7.35
C ASP A 122 -13.10 15.01 8.32
N VAL A 123 -11.95 14.63 7.78
CA VAL A 123 -10.76 14.35 8.60
C VAL A 123 -10.19 15.64 9.21
N ASN A 124 -10.44 16.82 8.63
CA ASN A 124 -10.04 18.10 9.22
C ASN A 124 -10.82 18.37 10.51
N ALA A 125 -12.15 18.15 10.51
CA ALA A 125 -12.97 18.27 11.71
C ALA A 125 -12.59 17.21 12.76
N MET A 126 -12.27 15.98 12.34
CA MET A 126 -11.80 14.92 13.25
C MET A 126 -10.46 15.25 13.92
N ALA A 127 -9.58 15.97 13.24
CA ALA A 127 -8.25 16.35 13.72
C ALA A 127 -8.23 17.65 14.54
N GLU A 128 -9.32 18.38 14.59
CA GLU A 128 -9.39 19.69 15.25
C GLU A 128 -8.99 19.62 16.73
N GLY A 129 -8.09 20.51 17.16
CA GLY A 129 -7.59 20.58 18.53
C GLY A 129 -6.63 19.48 18.95
N LYS A 130 -6.22 18.58 18.04
CA LYS A 130 -5.32 17.46 18.36
C LYS A 130 -3.89 17.77 17.92
N PRO A 131 -2.90 17.47 18.76
CA PRO A 131 -1.48 17.74 18.44
C PRO A 131 -0.95 16.83 17.31
N ALA A 132 -1.54 15.65 17.15
CA ALA A 132 -1.26 14.71 16.06
C ALA A 132 -2.56 13.96 15.70
N PHE A 133 -2.75 13.70 14.41
CA PHE A 133 -3.86 12.91 13.92
C PHE A 133 -3.47 12.18 12.64
N ILE A 134 -3.75 10.90 12.58
CA ILE A 134 -3.56 10.08 11.38
C ILE A 134 -4.86 9.33 11.10
N PHE A 135 -5.44 9.54 9.93
CA PHE A 135 -6.56 8.75 9.41
C PHE A 135 -6.00 7.70 8.45
N SER A 136 -6.05 6.42 8.82
CA SER A 136 -5.46 5.33 8.04
C SER A 136 -6.38 4.84 6.91
N GLY A 137 -7.70 5.03 7.04
CA GLY A 137 -8.67 4.62 6.03
C GLY A 137 -9.96 4.08 6.63
N TYR A 138 -10.81 3.54 5.75
CA TYR A 138 -12.10 2.98 6.13
C TYR A 138 -12.51 1.86 5.18
N SER A 139 -13.51 1.07 5.60
CA SER A 139 -14.19 0.06 4.77
C SER A 139 -15.69 0.13 5.02
N ILE A 140 -16.46 0.12 3.94
CA ILE A 140 -17.91 0.22 3.96
C ILE A 140 -18.52 -1.19 4.15
N SER A 141 -19.60 -1.29 4.93
CA SER A 141 -20.36 -2.53 5.08
C SER A 141 -21.07 -2.90 3.77
N PRO A 142 -21.33 -4.21 3.51
CA PRO A 142 -21.95 -4.66 2.26
C PRO A 142 -23.30 -4.01 1.95
N ASP A 143 -24.06 -3.57 2.98
CA ASP A 143 -25.33 -2.84 2.84
C ASP A 143 -25.17 -1.32 2.58
N ASN A 144 -23.94 -0.82 2.51
CA ASN A 144 -23.60 0.59 2.37
C ASN A 144 -24.09 1.49 3.52
N ALA A 145 -24.50 0.92 4.68
CA ALA A 145 -25.08 1.66 5.78
C ALA A 145 -24.05 2.06 6.85
N LYS A 146 -22.92 1.38 6.92
CA LYS A 146 -21.91 1.57 7.97
C LYS A 146 -20.50 1.68 7.37
N ALA A 147 -19.61 2.30 8.13
CA ALA A 147 -18.19 2.32 7.83
C ALA A 147 -17.37 1.95 9.06
N VAL A 148 -16.50 0.94 8.95
CA VAL A 148 -15.40 0.77 9.91
C VAL A 148 -14.24 1.67 9.49
N TYR A 149 -13.62 2.39 10.43
CA TYR A 149 -12.55 3.32 10.14
C TYR A 149 -11.44 3.29 11.18
N PHE A 150 -10.24 3.73 10.77
CA PHE A 150 -9.02 3.62 11.56
C PHE A 150 -8.33 4.97 11.70
N TYR A 151 -8.00 5.36 12.92
CA TYR A 151 -7.28 6.59 13.20
C TYR A 151 -6.42 6.45 14.44
N ASN A 152 -5.48 7.36 14.62
CA ASN A 152 -4.80 7.58 15.89
C ASN A 152 -4.56 9.07 16.15
N GLU A 153 -4.34 9.40 17.43
CA GLU A 153 -4.10 10.75 17.93
C GLU A 153 -2.71 10.90 18.54
N THR A 154 -1.86 9.90 18.34
CA THR A 154 -0.52 9.82 18.94
C THR A 154 0.60 10.07 17.94
N GLY A 155 0.28 10.05 16.64
CA GLY A 155 1.26 10.06 15.57
C GLY A 155 1.96 8.71 15.34
N SER A 156 1.54 7.65 16.05
CA SER A 156 2.06 6.29 15.84
C SER A 156 1.68 5.76 14.45
N TYR A 157 2.62 5.09 13.78
CA TYR A 157 2.38 4.47 12.48
C TYR A 157 1.71 3.08 12.57
N ALA A 158 1.53 2.53 13.78
CA ALA A 158 1.04 1.16 13.97
C ALA A 158 -0.13 1.04 14.97
N GLU A 159 -0.28 1.99 15.90
CA GLU A 159 -1.27 1.92 16.98
C GLU A 159 -2.55 2.65 16.58
N PHE A 160 -3.35 2.02 15.74
CA PHE A 160 -4.62 2.59 15.29
C PHE A 160 -5.78 2.14 16.18
N LYS A 161 -6.69 3.08 16.42
CA LYS A 161 -8.00 2.82 17.00
C LYS A 161 -8.99 2.56 15.86
N MET A 162 -9.80 1.52 16.01
CA MET A 162 -10.92 1.21 15.14
C MET A 162 -12.22 1.68 15.78
N LYS A 163 -13.09 2.28 14.98
CA LYS A 163 -14.48 2.58 15.31
C LYS A 163 -15.40 2.24 14.14
N ILE A 164 -16.69 2.21 14.41
CA ILE A 164 -17.72 1.94 13.41
C ILE A 164 -18.69 3.12 13.42
N LYS A 165 -18.94 3.68 12.23
CA LYS A 165 -19.84 4.80 12.02
C LYS A 165 -21.10 4.32 11.31
N ASP A 166 -22.27 4.69 11.79
CA ASP A 166 -23.53 4.65 11.05
C ASP A 166 -23.56 5.83 10.08
N LEU A 167 -23.73 5.56 8.79
CA LEU A 167 -23.60 6.59 7.76
C LEU A 167 -24.86 7.45 7.61
N ALA A 168 -26.00 7.00 8.11
CA ALA A 168 -27.23 7.78 8.07
C ALA A 168 -27.28 8.81 9.22
N SER A 169 -26.93 8.43 10.43
CA SER A 169 -26.89 9.32 11.59
C SER A 169 -25.59 10.11 11.70
N GLY A 170 -24.49 9.58 11.16
CA GLY A 170 -23.15 10.11 11.35
C GLY A 170 -22.51 9.78 12.69
N GLU A 171 -23.19 9.00 13.54
CA GLU A 171 -22.74 8.66 14.89
C GLU A 171 -21.89 7.38 14.91
N ASP A 172 -20.98 7.31 15.88
CA ASP A 172 -20.26 6.06 16.17
C ASP A 172 -21.18 5.06 16.86
N ILE A 173 -21.16 3.81 16.42
CA ILE A 173 -22.01 2.71 16.90
C ILE A 173 -21.19 1.48 17.25
N GLY A 174 -21.82 0.55 17.97
CA GLY A 174 -21.23 -0.74 18.31
C GLY A 174 -20.04 -0.61 19.27
N PHE A 175 -18.91 -1.16 18.89
CA PHE A 175 -17.72 -1.22 19.72
C PHE A 175 -16.55 -0.42 19.10
N SER A 176 -15.58 -0.08 19.94
CA SER A 176 -14.28 0.45 19.51
C SER A 176 -13.14 -0.46 19.99
N MET A 177 -12.03 -0.47 19.27
CA MET A 177 -10.87 -1.31 19.60
C MET A 177 -9.57 -0.58 19.32
N ASP A 178 -8.65 -0.64 20.27
CA ASP A 178 -7.30 -0.11 20.11
C ASP A 178 -6.34 -1.16 19.53
N GLY A 179 -5.30 -0.72 18.84
CA GLY A 179 -4.26 -1.59 18.30
C GLY A 179 -4.71 -2.45 17.12
N VAL A 180 -5.64 -1.96 16.31
CA VAL A 180 -6.15 -2.68 15.13
C VAL A 180 -5.27 -2.40 13.92
N ALA A 181 -4.90 -3.46 13.17
CA ALA A 181 -4.11 -3.36 11.95
C ALA A 181 -4.91 -3.65 10.67
N SER A 182 -5.99 -4.42 10.73
CA SER A 182 -6.86 -4.70 9.59
C SER A 182 -8.26 -5.08 10.05
N ALA A 183 -9.28 -4.90 9.19
CA ALA A 183 -10.63 -5.42 9.41
C ALA A 183 -11.30 -5.80 8.09
N ALA A 184 -12.28 -6.71 8.19
CA ALA A 184 -13.12 -7.16 7.09
C ALA A 184 -14.56 -7.41 7.56
N TRP A 185 -15.53 -6.91 6.80
CA TRP A 185 -16.94 -7.18 7.00
C TRP A 185 -17.34 -8.55 6.50
N ALA A 186 -18.21 -9.24 7.24
CA ALA A 186 -18.99 -10.35 6.69
C ALA A 186 -20.22 -9.80 5.95
N ASN A 187 -20.83 -10.64 5.07
CA ASN A 187 -21.98 -10.25 4.27
C ASN A 187 -23.28 -10.09 5.09
N ASP A 188 -23.28 -10.47 6.36
CA ASP A 188 -24.43 -10.29 7.27
C ASP A 188 -24.59 -8.83 7.77
N ASN A 189 -23.67 -7.93 7.42
CA ASN A 189 -23.63 -6.51 7.83
C ASN A 189 -23.56 -6.28 9.35
N LYS A 190 -23.21 -7.30 10.12
CA LYS A 190 -23.14 -7.29 11.58
C LYS A 190 -21.83 -7.81 12.12
N THR A 191 -21.23 -8.79 11.44
CA THR A 191 -20.00 -9.43 11.89
C THR A 191 -18.80 -8.75 11.27
N LEU A 192 -17.85 -8.37 12.11
CA LEU A 192 -16.58 -7.80 11.73
C LEU A 192 -15.45 -8.73 12.21
N PHE A 193 -14.53 -9.02 11.32
CA PHE A 193 -13.26 -9.64 11.66
C PHE A 193 -12.20 -8.54 11.72
N TYR A 194 -11.32 -8.59 12.73
CA TYR A 194 -10.25 -7.61 12.86
C TYR A 194 -8.99 -8.22 13.46
N SER A 195 -7.85 -7.64 13.13
CA SER A 195 -6.56 -8.07 13.66
C SER A 195 -6.05 -7.10 14.72
N LEU A 196 -5.42 -7.65 15.78
CA LEU A 196 -4.79 -6.85 16.83
C LEU A 196 -3.27 -7.01 16.82
N ILE A 197 -2.59 -5.91 17.10
CA ILE A 197 -1.15 -5.90 17.35
C ILE A 197 -0.83 -6.40 18.75
N ASP A 198 0.35 -6.98 18.91
CA ASP A 198 0.90 -7.32 20.22
C ASP A 198 1.81 -6.19 20.76
N LYS A 199 2.39 -6.39 21.94
CA LYS A 199 3.29 -5.41 22.59
C LYS A 199 4.54 -5.05 21.77
N THR A 200 4.85 -5.80 20.71
CA THR A 200 5.93 -5.52 19.77
C THR A 200 5.46 -4.80 18.50
N LEU A 201 4.19 -4.35 18.49
CA LEU A 201 3.49 -3.73 17.36
C LEU A 201 3.29 -4.68 16.16
N ARG A 202 3.41 -5.98 16.37
CA ARG A 202 3.19 -6.99 15.34
C ARG A 202 1.72 -7.40 15.35
N SER A 203 1.03 -7.32 14.20
CA SER A 203 -0.32 -7.88 14.04
C SER A 203 -0.28 -9.41 14.18
N SER A 204 -0.93 -9.97 15.19
CA SER A 204 -0.74 -11.39 15.54
C SER A 204 -2.00 -12.14 15.96
N ALA A 205 -3.11 -11.46 16.19
CA ALA A 205 -4.34 -12.08 16.67
C ALA A 205 -5.54 -11.61 15.85
N ILE A 206 -6.38 -12.54 15.40
CA ILE A 206 -7.59 -12.24 14.64
C ILE A 206 -8.79 -12.55 15.53
N TYR A 207 -9.69 -11.57 15.63
CA TYR A 207 -10.94 -11.65 16.36
C TYR A 207 -12.12 -11.58 15.42
N ARG A 208 -13.24 -12.18 15.85
CA ARG A 208 -14.57 -12.04 15.28
C ARG A 208 -15.48 -11.39 16.31
N GLN A 209 -16.24 -10.39 15.91
CA GLN A 209 -17.19 -9.73 16.80
C GLN A 209 -18.41 -9.23 16.03
N THR A 210 -19.61 -9.46 16.58
CA THR A 210 -20.83 -8.79 16.09
C THR A 210 -20.97 -7.44 16.75
N LEU A 211 -21.68 -6.50 16.09
CA LEU A 211 -21.79 -5.11 16.55
C LEU A 211 -22.42 -4.95 17.94
N ASP A 212 -23.28 -5.88 18.32
CA ASP A 212 -24.01 -5.92 19.59
C ASP A 212 -23.34 -6.80 20.66
N ALA A 213 -22.26 -7.51 20.31
CA ALA A 213 -21.57 -8.36 21.28
C ALA A 213 -20.67 -7.55 22.21
N PRO A 214 -20.62 -7.89 23.51
CA PRO A 214 -19.80 -7.17 24.50
C PRO A 214 -18.30 -7.38 24.31
N ALA A 215 -17.87 -8.45 23.63
CA ALA A 215 -16.48 -8.79 23.36
C ALA A 215 -16.32 -9.63 22.10
N GLY A 216 -15.16 -9.53 21.47
CA GLY A 216 -14.77 -10.35 20.34
C GLY A 216 -14.26 -11.73 20.75
N GLU A 217 -14.52 -12.72 19.91
CA GLU A 217 -13.98 -14.07 20.01
C GLU A 217 -12.64 -14.17 19.29
N LEU A 218 -11.61 -14.71 19.94
CA LEU A 218 -10.32 -14.99 19.32
C LEU A 218 -10.45 -16.16 18.33
N ILE A 219 -10.27 -15.91 17.05
CA ILE A 219 -10.40 -16.90 15.97
C ILE A 219 -9.05 -17.50 15.58
N TYR A 220 -8.00 -16.69 15.56
CA TYR A 220 -6.67 -17.13 15.18
C TYR A 220 -5.61 -16.35 15.96
N LYS A 221 -4.56 -17.06 16.37
CA LYS A 221 -3.37 -16.47 17.00
C LYS A 221 -2.13 -16.96 16.29
N GLU A 222 -1.37 -16.03 15.69
CA GLU A 222 -0.05 -16.33 15.14
C GLU A 222 0.98 -16.32 16.28
N THR A 223 1.55 -17.46 16.56
CA THR A 223 2.51 -17.66 17.65
C THR A 223 3.96 -17.55 17.22
N ASP A 224 4.25 -17.75 15.94
CA ASP A 224 5.59 -17.56 15.41
C ASP A 224 5.86 -16.06 15.23
N VAL A 225 6.83 -15.56 15.97
CA VAL A 225 7.17 -14.13 15.99
C VAL A 225 7.69 -13.57 14.66
N ARG A 226 8.06 -14.44 13.73
CA ARG A 226 8.50 -14.08 12.38
C ARG A 226 7.34 -13.69 11.47
N PHE A 227 6.11 -14.06 11.82
CA PHE A 227 4.92 -13.88 10.99
C PHE A 227 4.00 -12.81 11.55
N SER A 228 3.37 -12.05 10.67
CA SER A 228 2.25 -11.18 10.99
C SER A 228 0.96 -11.74 10.38
N ALA A 229 -0.17 -11.54 11.05
CA ALA A 229 -1.47 -12.01 10.59
C ALA A 229 -2.43 -10.85 10.34
N TYR A 230 -3.10 -10.85 9.20
CA TYR A 230 -4.06 -9.83 8.78
C TYR A 230 -5.34 -10.48 8.27
N VAL A 231 -6.44 -9.74 8.29
CA VAL A 231 -7.72 -10.16 7.72
C VAL A 231 -8.12 -9.25 6.56
N SER A 232 -8.72 -9.85 5.52
CA SER A 232 -9.21 -9.12 4.33
C SER A 232 -10.41 -9.82 3.71
N GLY A 233 -11.27 -9.07 3.01
CA GLY A 233 -12.31 -9.62 2.15
C GLY A 233 -11.81 -9.88 0.74
N SER A 234 -12.40 -10.84 0.05
CA SER A 234 -12.16 -11.06 -1.39
C SER A 234 -12.92 -10.04 -2.24
N LYS A 235 -12.38 -9.67 -3.41
CA LYS A 235 -13.06 -8.82 -4.40
C LYS A 235 -14.41 -9.39 -4.85
N THR A 236 -14.52 -10.71 -4.95
CA THR A 236 -15.77 -11.39 -5.27
C THR A 236 -16.81 -11.37 -4.15
N LYS A 237 -16.42 -10.86 -2.96
CA LYS A 237 -17.25 -10.83 -1.73
C LYS A 237 -17.70 -12.21 -1.22
N GLN A 238 -17.14 -13.29 -1.76
CA GLN A 238 -17.47 -14.66 -1.36
C GLN A 238 -16.72 -15.13 -0.13
N TYR A 239 -15.51 -14.58 0.11
CA TYR A 239 -14.60 -15.08 1.14
C TYR A 239 -13.99 -13.97 1.98
N ILE A 240 -13.71 -14.33 3.24
CA ILE A 240 -12.84 -13.57 4.14
C ILE A 240 -11.58 -14.42 4.33
N PHE A 241 -10.41 -13.80 4.20
CA PHE A 241 -9.11 -14.42 4.35
C PHE A 241 -8.41 -13.98 5.63
N ILE A 242 -7.66 -14.90 6.24
CA ILE A 242 -6.59 -14.61 7.18
C ILE A 242 -5.28 -14.93 6.47
N THR A 243 -4.47 -13.93 6.23
CA THR A 243 -3.12 -14.08 5.67
C THR A 243 -2.12 -14.01 6.82
N SER A 244 -1.34 -15.07 7.02
CA SER A 244 -0.19 -15.08 7.92
C SER A 244 1.09 -15.14 7.09
N ALA A 245 1.94 -14.11 7.20
CA ALA A 245 3.11 -13.98 6.35
C ALA A 245 4.35 -13.47 7.10
N SER A 246 5.50 -13.99 6.67
CA SER A 246 6.84 -13.48 6.96
C SER A 246 7.44 -12.85 5.71
N SER A 247 8.74 -12.55 5.71
CA SER A 247 9.44 -12.03 4.53
C SER A 247 9.58 -13.03 3.37
N THR A 248 9.46 -14.35 3.62
CA THR A 248 9.71 -15.40 2.61
C THR A 248 8.67 -16.50 2.61
N THR A 249 7.68 -16.46 3.50
CA THR A 249 6.72 -17.57 3.68
C THR A 249 5.35 -17.01 3.97
N SER A 250 4.31 -17.56 3.34
CA SER A 250 2.92 -17.20 3.64
C SER A 250 2.03 -18.43 3.85
N GLU A 251 0.91 -18.21 4.54
CA GLU A 251 -0.19 -19.15 4.70
C GLU A 251 -1.49 -18.37 4.66
N GLU A 252 -2.47 -18.84 3.91
CA GLU A 252 -3.80 -18.27 3.89
C GLU A 252 -4.84 -19.24 4.45
N ARG A 253 -5.76 -18.68 5.21
CA ARG A 253 -6.96 -19.35 5.71
C ARG A 253 -8.16 -18.59 5.21
N TYR A 254 -9.27 -19.28 4.97
CA TYR A 254 -10.46 -18.65 4.44
C TYR A 254 -11.76 -19.20 5.04
N ILE A 255 -12.80 -18.40 4.92
CA ILE A 255 -14.17 -18.70 5.32
C ILE A 255 -15.11 -18.07 4.30
N SER A 256 -16.32 -18.62 4.13
CA SER A 256 -17.37 -17.93 3.37
C SER A 256 -17.79 -16.65 4.08
N ALA A 257 -17.84 -15.54 3.37
CA ALA A 257 -18.30 -14.25 3.90
C ALA A 257 -19.80 -14.28 4.31
N ASP A 258 -20.59 -15.20 3.75
CA ASP A 258 -22.01 -15.42 4.08
C ASP A 258 -22.19 -16.27 5.35
N ARG A 259 -21.14 -16.93 5.81
CA ARG A 259 -21.18 -17.82 6.99
C ARG A 259 -20.08 -17.47 7.99
N PRO A 260 -20.16 -16.28 8.61
CA PRO A 260 -19.11 -15.75 9.47
C PRO A 260 -18.86 -16.57 10.74
N THR A 261 -19.76 -17.48 11.11
CA THR A 261 -19.63 -18.37 12.28
C THR A 261 -18.90 -19.67 12.00
N ASP A 262 -18.63 -20.00 10.73
CA ASP A 262 -17.86 -21.19 10.37
C ASP A 262 -16.40 -21.07 10.86
N ARG A 263 -15.68 -22.19 10.84
CA ARG A 263 -14.24 -22.20 11.12
C ARG A 263 -13.42 -21.90 9.88
N PHE A 264 -12.40 -21.08 10.02
CA PHE A 264 -11.43 -20.84 8.96
C PHE A 264 -10.69 -22.13 8.57
N LYS A 265 -10.65 -22.42 7.28
CA LYS A 265 -9.90 -23.54 6.71
C LYS A 265 -8.56 -23.02 6.21
N VAL A 266 -7.49 -23.80 6.43
CA VAL A 266 -6.19 -23.54 5.77
C VAL A 266 -6.37 -23.80 4.28
N PHE A 267 -5.93 -22.87 3.44
CA PHE A 267 -5.97 -23.05 1.99
C PHE A 267 -4.90 -24.05 1.57
N LEU A 268 -3.63 -23.74 1.79
CA LEU A 268 -2.51 -24.67 1.67
C LEU A 268 -1.67 -24.59 2.94
N PRO A 269 -1.18 -25.74 3.45
CA PRO A 269 -0.28 -25.76 4.61
C PRO A 269 0.97 -24.90 4.39
N ARG A 270 1.43 -24.24 5.46
CA ARG A 270 2.67 -23.46 5.46
C ARG A 270 3.88 -24.33 5.11
N VAL A 271 4.65 -23.87 4.14
CA VAL A 271 5.94 -24.48 3.76
C VAL A 271 6.98 -23.37 3.80
N GLN A 272 8.11 -23.63 4.49
CA GLN A 272 9.20 -22.64 4.59
C GLN A 272 9.69 -22.23 3.19
N ASP A 273 9.87 -20.91 3.00
CA ASP A 273 10.31 -20.28 1.74
C ASP A 273 9.35 -20.47 0.56
N VAL A 274 8.09 -20.73 0.87
CA VAL A 274 6.99 -20.69 -0.10
C VAL A 274 6.06 -19.52 0.24
N GLU A 275 5.87 -18.65 -0.73
CA GLU A 275 4.93 -17.55 -0.70
C GLU A 275 3.78 -17.83 -1.66
N TYR A 276 2.53 -17.71 -1.20
CA TYR A 276 1.40 -17.75 -2.10
C TYR A 276 0.30 -16.77 -1.66
N SER A 277 -0.52 -16.36 -2.63
CA SER A 277 -1.71 -15.54 -2.40
C SER A 277 -2.86 -16.07 -3.25
N VAL A 278 -4.06 -16.11 -2.66
CA VAL A 278 -5.27 -16.66 -3.28
C VAL A 278 -6.17 -15.53 -3.79
N TYR A 279 -6.52 -15.59 -5.05
CA TYR A 279 -7.41 -14.64 -5.72
C TYR A 279 -8.67 -15.39 -6.18
N PRO A 280 -9.78 -15.31 -5.43
CA PRO A 280 -11.01 -15.99 -5.81
C PRO A 280 -11.62 -15.43 -7.09
N HIS A 281 -11.97 -16.34 -7.98
CA HIS A 281 -12.93 -16.14 -9.02
C HIS A 281 -14.20 -16.93 -8.67
N LYS A 282 -15.39 -16.59 -9.22
CA LYS A 282 -16.65 -17.30 -8.84
C LYS A 282 -16.64 -18.80 -9.15
N GLU A 283 -15.82 -19.25 -10.09
CA GLU A 283 -15.77 -20.65 -10.56
C GLU A 283 -14.47 -21.39 -10.20
N LYS A 284 -13.42 -20.67 -9.81
CA LYS A 284 -12.09 -21.22 -9.51
C LYS A 284 -11.28 -20.29 -8.62
N PHE A 285 -10.12 -20.73 -8.18
CA PHE A 285 -9.11 -19.89 -7.59
C PHE A 285 -7.96 -19.64 -8.55
N PHE A 286 -7.47 -18.41 -8.59
CA PHE A 286 -6.14 -18.11 -9.10
C PHE A 286 -5.19 -18.00 -7.91
N VAL A 287 -4.04 -18.64 -8.00
CA VAL A 287 -3.06 -18.65 -6.92
C VAL A 287 -1.71 -18.21 -7.46
N ARG A 288 -1.26 -17.04 -7.05
CA ARG A 288 0.12 -16.63 -7.27
C ARG A 288 0.98 -17.43 -6.29
N TYR A 289 1.97 -18.12 -6.82
CA TYR A 289 2.82 -19.02 -6.06
C TYR A 289 4.29 -18.73 -6.37
N LYS A 290 5.13 -18.72 -5.35
CA LYS A 290 6.54 -18.45 -5.43
C LYS A 290 7.29 -19.40 -4.48
N ASP A 291 8.35 -20.00 -4.97
CA ASP A 291 9.26 -20.86 -4.21
C ASP A 291 10.71 -20.67 -4.70
N LYS A 292 11.64 -21.46 -4.18
CA LYS A 292 13.06 -21.40 -4.54
C LYS A 292 13.36 -21.66 -6.02
N GLU A 293 12.49 -22.39 -6.74
CA GLU A 293 12.64 -22.72 -8.16
C GLU A 293 11.95 -21.65 -9.04
N ASN A 294 10.94 -21.00 -8.50
CA ASN A 294 10.08 -20.04 -9.19
C ASN A 294 10.16 -18.66 -8.53
N LEU A 295 11.36 -18.07 -8.47
CA LEU A 295 11.64 -16.82 -7.74
C LEU A 295 10.85 -15.61 -8.23
N ASN A 296 10.48 -15.57 -9.50
CA ASN A 296 9.67 -14.52 -10.09
C ASN A 296 8.16 -14.77 -9.97
N GLY A 297 7.79 -15.93 -9.41
CA GLY A 297 6.41 -16.38 -9.27
C GLY A 297 5.83 -17.02 -10.52
N LEU A 298 4.73 -17.70 -10.33
CA LEU A 298 3.85 -18.24 -11.36
C LEU A 298 2.40 -18.14 -10.86
N ILE A 299 1.43 -18.36 -11.74
CA ILE A 299 0.02 -18.37 -11.38
C ILE A 299 -0.57 -19.72 -11.76
N TYR A 300 -1.19 -20.37 -10.76
CA TYR A 300 -2.03 -21.53 -10.99
C TYR A 300 -3.51 -21.15 -11.02
N GLU A 301 -4.30 -21.84 -11.84
CA GLU A 301 -5.73 -21.97 -11.65
C GLU A 301 -6.04 -23.27 -10.91
N MET A 302 -6.93 -23.21 -9.95
CA MET A 302 -7.33 -24.33 -9.09
C MET A 302 -8.85 -24.41 -8.99
N PRO A 303 -9.46 -25.59 -8.91
CA PRO A 303 -10.90 -25.72 -8.70
C PRO A 303 -11.31 -25.22 -7.32
N LEU A 304 -12.58 -24.87 -7.11
CA LEU A 304 -13.08 -24.43 -5.79
C LEU A 304 -13.07 -25.56 -4.74
N THR A 305 -13.02 -26.80 -5.18
CA THR A 305 -12.94 -27.99 -4.32
C THR A 305 -11.92 -28.98 -4.85
N GLY A 306 -11.22 -29.70 -3.96
CA GLY A 306 -10.18 -30.65 -4.34
C GLY A 306 -8.86 -29.98 -4.77
N TYR A 307 -8.70 -28.70 -4.52
CA TYR A 307 -7.45 -27.96 -4.81
C TYR A 307 -6.28 -28.42 -3.92
N GLU A 308 -6.55 -29.16 -2.85
CA GLU A 308 -5.53 -29.74 -1.98
C GLU A 308 -4.68 -30.79 -2.73
N ASP A 309 -5.25 -31.42 -3.76
CA ASP A 309 -4.52 -32.32 -4.66
C ASP A 309 -3.75 -31.50 -5.71
N ARG A 310 -2.42 -31.59 -5.69
CA ARG A 310 -1.55 -30.91 -6.65
C ARG A 310 -1.82 -31.31 -8.10
N ALA A 311 -2.38 -32.49 -8.37
CA ALA A 311 -2.77 -32.90 -9.70
C ALA A 311 -3.90 -32.03 -10.31
N ALA A 312 -4.67 -31.34 -9.47
CA ALA A 312 -5.70 -30.39 -9.89
C ALA A 312 -5.18 -29.02 -10.29
N TRP A 313 -3.90 -28.70 -10.02
CA TRP A 313 -3.30 -27.40 -10.29
C TRP A 313 -2.93 -27.28 -11.76
N LYS A 314 -3.47 -26.29 -12.43
CA LYS A 314 -3.15 -26.01 -13.83
C LYS A 314 -2.38 -24.69 -13.93
N PRO A 315 -1.22 -24.68 -14.62
CA PRO A 315 -0.52 -23.44 -14.87
C PRO A 315 -1.38 -22.49 -15.71
N PHE A 316 -1.76 -21.32 -15.16
CA PHE A 316 -2.38 -20.23 -15.86
C PHE A 316 -1.35 -19.29 -16.48
N MET A 317 -0.32 -18.96 -15.71
CA MET A 317 0.88 -18.25 -16.14
C MET A 317 2.10 -19.00 -15.60
N PRO A 318 2.90 -19.66 -16.45
CA PRO A 318 4.09 -20.36 -16.00
C PRO A 318 5.18 -19.36 -15.54
N HIS A 319 6.12 -19.86 -14.76
CA HIS A 319 7.29 -19.08 -14.36
C HIS A 319 8.16 -18.69 -15.56
N ASP A 320 8.62 -17.44 -15.57
CA ASP A 320 9.65 -16.94 -16.49
C ASP A 320 10.74 -16.23 -15.66
N LYS A 321 12.00 -16.64 -15.84
CA LYS A 321 13.15 -16.06 -15.13
C LYS A 321 13.37 -14.56 -15.47
N ASN A 322 12.82 -14.07 -16.58
CA ASN A 322 12.96 -12.70 -17.04
C ASN A 322 11.71 -11.83 -16.75
N VAL A 323 10.63 -12.42 -16.22
CA VAL A 323 9.37 -11.75 -15.96
C VAL A 323 8.93 -12.02 -14.54
N ARG A 324 8.93 -10.98 -13.71
CA ARG A 324 8.43 -11.06 -12.33
C ARG A 324 6.94 -10.69 -12.31
N ILE A 325 6.14 -11.49 -11.62
CA ILE A 325 4.74 -11.17 -11.34
C ILE A 325 4.70 -10.27 -10.10
N GLU A 326 4.27 -9.01 -10.27
CA GLU A 326 4.18 -8.03 -9.19
C GLU A 326 2.78 -7.95 -8.60
N GLY A 327 1.75 -8.00 -9.45
CA GLY A 327 0.36 -7.93 -9.05
C GLY A 327 -0.56 -8.76 -9.92
N ILE A 328 -1.73 -9.07 -9.37
CA ILE A 328 -2.84 -9.72 -10.07
C ILE A 328 -4.15 -9.09 -9.58
N ASP A 329 -5.06 -8.82 -10.49
CA ASP A 329 -6.44 -8.44 -10.19
C ASP A 329 -7.41 -9.28 -11.03
N ILE A 330 -8.50 -9.70 -10.42
CA ILE A 330 -9.46 -10.62 -11.04
C ILE A 330 -10.74 -9.88 -11.39
N LEU A 331 -11.05 -9.88 -12.68
CA LEU A 331 -12.37 -9.53 -13.19
C LEU A 331 -13.14 -10.82 -13.54
N LYS A 332 -14.43 -10.69 -13.84
CA LYS A 332 -15.30 -11.82 -14.20
C LYS A 332 -14.77 -12.59 -15.42
N ASP A 333 -14.36 -11.89 -16.46
CA ASP A 333 -13.95 -12.49 -17.73
C ASP A 333 -12.43 -12.41 -17.99
N TYR A 334 -11.71 -11.63 -17.18
CA TYR A 334 -10.30 -11.35 -17.39
C TYR A 334 -9.47 -11.38 -16.11
N VAL A 335 -8.21 -11.74 -16.24
CA VAL A 335 -7.17 -11.59 -15.24
C VAL A 335 -6.26 -10.45 -15.68
N LEU A 336 -6.14 -9.43 -14.84
CA LEU A 336 -5.20 -8.33 -15.04
C LEU A 336 -3.90 -8.66 -14.32
N LEU A 337 -2.79 -8.49 -15.01
CA LEU A 337 -1.46 -8.83 -14.50
C LEU A 337 -0.57 -7.59 -14.50
N GLU A 338 0.07 -7.33 -13.38
CA GLU A 338 1.20 -6.40 -13.28
C GLU A 338 2.49 -7.21 -13.30
N LEU A 339 3.30 -6.97 -14.30
CA LEU A 339 4.54 -7.70 -14.54
C LEU A 339 5.71 -6.73 -14.55
N ARG A 340 6.89 -7.20 -14.18
CA ARG A 340 8.15 -6.47 -14.39
C ARG A 340 9.04 -7.26 -15.33
N LYS A 341 9.35 -6.63 -16.46
CA LYS A 341 10.19 -7.20 -17.51
C LYS A 341 11.25 -6.20 -17.92
N ASN A 342 12.49 -6.62 -17.92
CA ASN A 342 13.61 -5.73 -18.24
C ASN A 342 13.64 -4.44 -17.39
N GLY A 343 13.18 -4.46 -16.13
CA GLY A 343 13.13 -3.29 -15.24
C GLY A 343 11.96 -2.33 -15.48
N LEU A 344 11.06 -2.59 -16.44
CA LEU A 344 9.85 -1.82 -16.68
C LEU A 344 8.60 -2.59 -16.25
N THR A 345 7.60 -1.90 -15.81
CA THR A 345 6.26 -2.46 -15.56
C THR A 345 5.56 -2.77 -16.89
N GLU A 346 4.85 -3.88 -16.93
CA GLU A 346 4.00 -4.27 -18.05
C GLU A 346 2.63 -4.65 -17.49
N ILE A 347 1.55 -4.14 -18.07
CA ILE A 347 0.18 -4.51 -17.71
C ILE A 347 -0.36 -5.41 -18.81
N GLN A 348 -0.79 -6.61 -18.43
CA GLN A 348 -1.39 -7.58 -19.35
C GLN A 348 -2.85 -7.87 -18.96
N VAL A 349 -3.67 -8.09 -19.97
CA VAL A 349 -5.07 -8.53 -19.87
C VAL A 349 -5.16 -9.93 -20.47
N LYS A 350 -5.50 -10.91 -19.64
CA LYS A 350 -5.60 -12.31 -20.07
C LYS A 350 -7.00 -12.85 -19.80
N PRO A 351 -7.66 -13.54 -20.77
CA PRO A 351 -8.95 -14.17 -20.51
C PRO A 351 -8.89 -15.18 -19.37
N VAL A 352 -9.92 -15.19 -18.50
CA VAL A 352 -10.05 -16.15 -17.38
C VAL A 352 -10.05 -17.61 -17.87
N SER A 353 -10.55 -17.86 -19.08
CA SER A 353 -10.51 -19.20 -19.69
C SER A 353 -9.09 -19.74 -19.94
N GLY A 354 -8.09 -18.86 -19.93
CA GLY A 354 -6.72 -19.19 -20.36
C GLY A 354 -6.57 -19.34 -21.86
N ALA A 355 -7.67 -19.42 -22.59
CA ALA A 355 -7.71 -19.49 -24.05
C ALA A 355 -7.94 -18.09 -24.64
N GLY A 356 -7.34 -17.81 -25.78
CA GLY A 356 -7.42 -16.50 -26.43
C GLY A 356 -6.11 -15.70 -26.29
N GLU A 357 -6.11 -14.53 -26.92
CA GLU A 357 -4.94 -13.66 -26.97
C GLU A 357 -4.75 -12.91 -25.65
N THR A 358 -3.53 -12.88 -25.15
CA THR A 358 -3.13 -12.00 -24.04
C THR A 358 -2.77 -10.65 -24.60
N GLU A 359 -3.43 -9.61 -24.14
CA GLU A 359 -3.16 -8.25 -24.55
C GLU A 359 -2.19 -7.57 -23.60
N THR A 360 -1.22 -6.85 -24.15
CA THR A 360 -0.28 -6.03 -23.38
C THR A 360 -0.55 -4.56 -23.66
N ILE A 361 -0.72 -3.76 -22.59
CA ILE A 361 -0.91 -2.32 -22.71
C ILE A 361 0.41 -1.66 -23.14
N ALA A 362 0.37 -0.92 -24.23
CA ALA A 362 1.54 -0.20 -24.74
C ALA A 362 1.65 1.17 -24.10
N PHE A 363 2.89 1.57 -23.73
CA PHE A 363 3.21 2.87 -23.17
C PHE A 363 4.17 3.66 -24.06
N PRO A 364 4.02 4.99 -24.18
CA PRO A 364 4.71 5.77 -25.21
C PRO A 364 6.18 6.06 -24.88
N GLU A 365 6.55 6.20 -23.59
CA GLU A 365 7.90 6.57 -23.21
C GLU A 365 8.82 5.35 -23.03
N PRO A 366 10.15 5.49 -23.26
CA PRO A 366 11.10 4.39 -23.10
C PRO A 366 11.37 4.02 -21.63
N VAL A 367 11.03 4.92 -20.69
CA VAL A 367 11.14 4.72 -19.23
C VAL A 367 9.88 5.26 -18.57
N TYR A 368 9.20 4.42 -17.85
CA TYR A 368 7.93 4.75 -17.18
C TYR A 368 7.69 3.82 -16.00
N SER A 369 6.67 4.14 -15.23
CA SER A 369 6.01 3.28 -14.26
C SER A 369 4.52 3.25 -14.54
N ALA A 370 3.93 2.06 -14.48
CA ALA A 370 2.49 1.87 -14.61
C ALA A 370 2.03 0.82 -13.60
N TRP A 371 0.82 0.98 -13.07
CA TRP A 371 0.22 0.05 -12.09
C TRP A 371 -1.30 0.09 -12.17
N LEU A 372 -1.95 -1.02 -11.81
CA LEU A 372 -3.40 -1.09 -11.71
C LEU A 372 -3.90 -0.17 -10.59
N SER A 373 -5.03 0.49 -10.79
CA SER A 373 -5.54 1.52 -9.89
C SER A 373 -7.05 1.47 -9.74
N GLY A 374 -7.53 1.22 -8.51
CA GLY A 374 -8.93 1.43 -8.14
C GLY A 374 -9.95 0.66 -8.99
N ASN A 375 -9.83 -0.66 -9.05
CA ASN A 375 -10.72 -1.56 -9.78
C ASN A 375 -11.59 -2.38 -8.81
N PRO A 376 -12.53 -1.79 -8.04
CA PRO A 376 -13.26 -2.54 -7.01
C PRO A 376 -14.29 -3.50 -7.60
N GLU A 377 -14.90 -3.16 -8.73
CA GLU A 377 -15.95 -3.97 -9.33
C GLU A 377 -15.41 -5.25 -9.99
N TYR A 378 -16.03 -6.39 -9.64
CA TYR A 378 -15.68 -7.69 -10.21
C TYR A 378 -16.19 -7.84 -11.64
N ASP A 379 -17.44 -7.39 -11.91
CA ASP A 379 -18.09 -7.45 -13.24
C ASP A 379 -17.88 -6.14 -13.98
N ALA A 380 -16.64 -5.87 -14.40
CA ALA A 380 -16.27 -4.65 -15.10
C ALA A 380 -15.78 -4.95 -16.51
N ALA A 381 -16.25 -4.16 -17.50
CA ALA A 381 -15.83 -4.22 -18.90
C ALA A 381 -14.57 -3.36 -19.18
N ALA A 382 -14.17 -2.55 -18.22
CA ALA A 382 -13.01 -1.67 -18.29
C ALA A 382 -12.24 -1.74 -16.98
N PHE A 383 -10.97 -1.39 -17.03
CA PHE A 383 -10.15 -1.26 -15.82
C PHE A 383 -9.33 0.03 -15.84
N ARG A 384 -8.89 0.46 -14.67
CA ARG A 384 -8.08 1.65 -14.48
C ARG A 384 -6.64 1.29 -14.19
N TYR A 385 -5.75 2.10 -14.71
CA TYR A 385 -4.34 2.05 -14.39
C TYR A 385 -3.78 3.47 -14.29
N SER A 386 -2.77 3.63 -13.45
CA SER A 386 -1.98 4.85 -13.36
C SER A 386 -0.70 4.70 -14.15
N TYR A 387 -0.25 5.80 -14.71
CA TYR A 387 0.95 5.90 -15.52
C TYR A 387 1.72 7.17 -15.21
N THR A 388 3.03 7.09 -15.14
CA THR A 388 3.93 8.23 -14.98
C THR A 388 5.26 7.95 -15.66
N SER A 389 5.98 8.99 -16.03
CA SER A 389 7.38 8.90 -16.47
C SER A 389 8.21 10.04 -15.88
N LEU A 390 9.51 10.06 -16.13
CA LEU A 390 10.39 11.10 -15.58
C LEU A 390 10.04 12.52 -16.08
N ASN A 391 9.29 12.62 -17.18
CA ASN A 391 8.83 13.89 -17.75
C ASN A 391 7.31 13.96 -17.91
N ARG A 392 6.55 13.08 -17.25
CA ARG A 392 5.07 13.11 -17.25
C ARG A 392 4.52 12.97 -15.85
N PRO A 393 3.63 13.88 -15.44
CA PRO A 393 2.89 13.74 -14.19
C PRO A 393 2.08 12.46 -14.14
N THR A 394 1.78 11.99 -12.92
CA THR A 394 0.92 10.83 -12.74
C THR A 394 -0.44 11.06 -13.39
N THR A 395 -0.83 10.15 -14.24
CA THR A 395 -2.09 10.20 -14.99
C THR A 395 -2.87 8.91 -14.79
N LEU A 396 -4.14 9.04 -14.45
CA LEU A 396 -5.09 7.94 -14.36
C LEU A 396 -5.78 7.72 -15.70
N TYR A 397 -5.75 6.51 -16.19
CA TYR A 397 -6.42 6.06 -17.41
C TYR A 397 -7.44 4.98 -17.12
N GLU A 398 -8.43 4.90 -17.98
CA GLU A 398 -9.38 3.78 -18.07
C GLU A 398 -9.20 3.10 -19.43
N TYR A 399 -9.07 1.79 -19.41
CA TYR A 399 -8.95 0.95 -20.58
C TYR A 399 -10.19 0.09 -20.74
N ASN A 400 -10.92 0.24 -21.85
CA ASN A 400 -12.03 -0.62 -22.20
C ASN A 400 -11.52 -1.88 -22.91
N ILE A 401 -11.76 -3.05 -22.32
CA ILE A 401 -11.19 -4.31 -22.80
C ILE A 401 -11.82 -4.72 -24.15
N GLY A 402 -13.12 -4.45 -24.34
CA GLY A 402 -13.84 -4.82 -25.56
C GLY A 402 -13.48 -3.96 -26.76
N THR A 403 -13.43 -2.63 -26.59
CA THR A 403 -13.12 -1.68 -27.67
C THR A 403 -11.63 -1.41 -27.83
N LYS A 404 -10.81 -1.77 -26.83
CA LYS A 404 -9.36 -1.49 -26.74
C LYS A 404 -9.03 0.01 -26.68
N GLU A 405 -10.00 0.83 -26.30
CA GLU A 405 -9.83 2.27 -26.18
C GLU A 405 -9.31 2.66 -24.81
N THR A 406 -8.36 3.57 -24.78
CA THR A 406 -7.83 4.19 -23.58
C THR A 406 -8.38 5.60 -23.43
N LYS A 407 -8.99 5.91 -22.30
CA LYS A 407 -9.49 7.22 -21.92
C LYS A 407 -8.65 7.80 -20.78
N LYS A 408 -8.11 9.01 -20.96
CA LYS A 408 -7.50 9.77 -19.88
C LYS A 408 -8.60 10.27 -18.93
N LEU A 409 -8.55 9.88 -17.66
CA LEU A 409 -9.53 10.27 -16.65
C LEU A 409 -9.07 11.51 -15.88
N LYS A 410 -7.82 11.48 -15.37
CA LYS A 410 -7.24 12.57 -14.60
C LYS A 410 -5.73 12.58 -14.75
N GLU A 411 -5.16 13.77 -14.89
CA GLU A 411 -3.72 14.01 -14.85
C GLU A 411 -3.42 14.92 -13.66
N GLN A 412 -2.37 14.66 -12.93
CA GLN A 412 -1.91 15.53 -11.86
C GLN A 412 -1.54 16.90 -12.43
N GLU A 413 -2.25 17.93 -12.00
CA GLU A 413 -1.97 19.30 -12.38
C GLU A 413 -0.75 19.84 -11.62
N ILE A 414 0.06 20.65 -12.31
CA ILE A 414 1.22 21.36 -11.74
C ILE A 414 0.98 22.86 -11.91
N PRO A 415 0.44 23.56 -10.87
CA PRO A 415 0.02 24.95 -10.98
C PRO A 415 1.10 25.93 -11.39
N SER A 416 2.36 25.69 -11.02
CA SER A 416 3.50 26.52 -11.42
C SER A 416 3.89 26.39 -12.90
N GLY A 417 3.20 25.51 -13.63
CA GLY A 417 3.46 25.22 -15.03
C GLY A 417 4.58 24.17 -15.22
N PHE A 418 4.31 23.25 -16.13
CA PHE A 418 5.24 22.20 -16.54
C PHE A 418 4.90 21.78 -17.97
N ASN A 419 5.90 21.72 -18.84
CA ASN A 419 5.73 21.22 -20.19
C ASN A 419 6.60 19.95 -20.38
N PRO A 420 5.97 18.76 -20.49
CA PRO A 420 6.70 17.52 -20.74
C PRO A 420 7.62 17.56 -21.97
N GLY A 421 7.21 18.33 -22.99
CA GLY A 421 7.96 18.48 -24.25
C GLY A 421 9.30 19.21 -24.13
N ASP A 422 9.55 19.86 -22.97
CA ASP A 422 10.85 20.54 -22.72
C ASP A 422 11.95 19.57 -22.30
N TYR A 423 11.58 18.30 -22.02
CA TYR A 423 12.50 17.30 -21.46
C TYR A 423 12.55 16.05 -22.33
N THR A 424 13.74 15.51 -22.48
CA THR A 424 13.97 14.19 -23.08
C THR A 424 14.20 13.16 -22.01
N VAL A 425 13.55 12.00 -22.17
CA VAL A 425 13.76 10.80 -21.34
C VAL A 425 14.41 9.73 -22.20
N GLU A 426 15.51 9.16 -21.71
CA GLU A 426 16.22 8.07 -22.39
C GLU A 426 16.41 6.89 -21.46
N ARG A 427 16.44 5.71 -22.03
CA ARG A 427 16.87 4.50 -21.37
C ARG A 427 18.24 4.11 -21.88
N LEU A 428 19.18 4.01 -20.95
CA LEU A 428 20.56 3.64 -21.21
C LEU A 428 20.89 2.30 -20.54
N TRP A 429 21.98 1.72 -20.96
CA TRP A 429 22.48 0.46 -20.37
C TRP A 429 23.94 0.61 -20.02
N ALA A 430 24.33 0.26 -18.80
CA ALA A 430 25.71 0.14 -18.37
C ALA A 430 26.08 -1.35 -18.28
N THR A 431 27.27 -1.67 -18.73
CA THR A 431 27.81 -3.02 -18.58
C THR A 431 28.60 -3.08 -17.28
N ALA A 432 28.15 -3.90 -16.32
CA ALA A 432 28.86 -4.14 -15.08
C ALA A 432 30.15 -5.00 -15.32
N PRO A 433 31.10 -5.04 -14.37
CA PRO A 433 32.34 -5.78 -14.54
C PRO A 433 32.18 -7.27 -14.83
N ASP A 434 31.07 -7.87 -14.39
CA ASP A 434 30.66 -9.25 -14.64
C ASP A 434 29.91 -9.47 -15.97
N GLY A 435 29.75 -8.40 -16.78
CA GLY A 435 29.07 -8.43 -18.07
C GLY A 435 27.55 -8.23 -17.98
N VAL A 436 26.96 -8.08 -16.77
CA VAL A 436 25.53 -7.84 -16.60
C VAL A 436 25.16 -6.45 -17.11
N GLN A 437 24.06 -6.37 -17.88
CA GLN A 437 23.51 -5.12 -18.38
C GLN A 437 22.60 -4.48 -17.32
N VAL A 438 22.98 -3.30 -16.84
CA VAL A 438 22.24 -2.54 -15.83
C VAL A 438 21.44 -1.44 -16.54
N PRO A 439 20.09 -1.46 -16.46
CA PRO A 439 19.27 -0.40 -17.05
C PRO A 439 19.38 0.89 -16.24
N MET A 440 19.50 2.01 -16.95
CA MET A 440 19.51 3.35 -16.38
C MET A 440 18.44 4.20 -17.04
N ALA A 441 17.80 5.05 -16.24
CA ALA A 441 16.87 6.08 -16.72
C ALA A 441 17.51 7.46 -16.57
N ILE A 442 17.43 8.26 -17.59
CA ILE A 442 17.94 9.63 -17.57
C ILE A 442 16.88 10.59 -18.10
N VAL A 443 16.74 11.74 -17.45
CA VAL A 443 15.93 12.87 -17.93
C VAL A 443 16.79 14.12 -17.94
N TYR A 444 16.65 14.93 -18.99
CA TYR A 444 17.35 16.19 -19.13
C TYR A 444 16.56 17.17 -19.99
N LYS A 445 16.83 18.48 -19.78
CA LYS A 445 16.18 19.53 -20.57
C LYS A 445 16.70 19.50 -22.01
N ASN A 446 15.81 19.67 -22.97
CA ASN A 446 16.15 19.71 -24.40
C ASN A 446 17.21 20.78 -24.69
N GLY A 447 18.17 20.46 -25.56
CA GLY A 447 19.28 21.33 -25.88
C GLY A 447 20.47 21.28 -24.91
N LEU A 448 20.42 20.49 -23.86
CA LEU A 448 21.54 20.25 -22.95
C LEU A 448 22.71 19.60 -23.73
N LYS A 449 23.91 20.20 -23.66
CA LYS A 449 25.11 19.62 -24.24
C LYS A 449 25.67 18.54 -23.32
N LYS A 450 25.67 17.30 -23.76
CA LYS A 450 26.22 16.13 -23.02
C LYS A 450 27.76 16.09 -23.16
N ASN A 451 28.47 16.94 -22.42
CA ASN A 451 29.93 17.10 -22.50
C ASN A 451 30.67 16.66 -21.21
N GLY A 452 29.99 16.04 -20.27
CA GLY A 452 30.56 15.60 -18.98
C GLY A 452 30.67 16.70 -17.92
N GLY A 453 30.34 17.98 -18.25
CA GLY A 453 30.39 19.09 -17.32
C GLY A 453 29.07 19.43 -16.61
N ASN A 454 28.01 18.71 -16.89
CA ASN A 454 26.70 18.95 -16.25
C ASN A 454 26.62 18.25 -14.89
N PRO A 455 26.07 18.94 -13.87
CA PRO A 455 25.74 18.26 -12.63
C PRO A 455 24.67 17.19 -12.88
N ALA A 456 24.78 16.05 -12.18
CA ALA A 456 23.79 14.98 -12.17
C ALA A 456 23.41 14.64 -10.73
N LEU A 457 22.14 14.28 -10.52
CA LEU A 457 21.56 13.75 -9.30
C LEU A 457 21.27 12.27 -9.44
#